data_e911d03fe5c280ae2fafd1d5580667a3
#
_entry.id   e911d03fe5c280ae2fafd1d5580667a3
#
_cell.length_a   1.000
_cell.length_b   1.000
_cell.length_c   1.000
_cell.angle_alpha   90.00
_cell.angle_beta   90.00
_cell.angle_gamma   90.00
#
_symmetry.space_group_name_H-M   'P 1'
#
loop_
_entity.id
_entity.type
_entity.pdbx_description
1 polymer ?
#
loop_
_entity_poly.entity_id
_entity_poly.type
_entity_poly.pdbx_seq_one_letter_code
_entity_poly.pdbx_strand_id
1 'polypeptide(L)'
;MRKPIPKSVRKQVYEKYNGHCAYCGCEIPEKGFNVDHLYCLRNYEYTEIDVHDIKNLMPSCGSCNRYKATMDLETFRKQLQKIPDRLARDVCTYNIAVRYGMVQENREPIKFYFEKGDGIDER
;
A
#
# COMPACT_ATOMS: atom_id res chain seq x y z
N MET A 1 14.67 -3.41 19.48
CA MET A 1 14.56 -4.41 18.39
C MET A 1 13.13 -4.91 18.28
N ARG A 2 12.63 -4.98 17.06
CA ARG A 2 11.27 -5.46 16.83
C ARG A 2 11.16 -6.96 17.01
N LYS A 3 10.11 -7.40 17.68
CA LYS A 3 9.85 -8.83 17.79
C LYS A 3 9.24 -9.35 16.49
N PRO A 4 9.55 -10.59 16.12
CA PRO A 4 8.89 -11.18 14.95
C PRO A 4 7.39 -11.24 15.16
N ILE A 5 6.64 -11.11 14.09
CA ILE A 5 5.19 -11.20 14.14
C ILE A 5 4.82 -12.69 14.16
N PRO A 6 4.04 -13.14 15.17
CA PRO A 6 3.66 -14.55 15.23
C PRO A 6 2.86 -14.98 14.00
N LYS A 7 2.96 -16.27 13.68
CA LYS A 7 2.23 -16.80 12.51
C LYS A 7 0.73 -16.61 12.61
N SER A 8 0.17 -16.73 13.82
CA SER A 8 -1.26 -16.53 14.01
C SER A 8 -1.68 -15.10 13.68
N VAL A 9 -0.85 -14.13 14.04
CA VAL A 9 -1.11 -12.73 13.74
C VAL A 9 -0.95 -12.48 12.24
N ARG A 10 0.08 -13.05 11.62
CA ARG A 10 0.27 -12.93 10.19
C ARG A 10 -0.94 -13.45 9.43
N LYS A 11 -1.52 -14.57 9.88
CA LYS A 11 -2.72 -15.11 9.26
C LYS A 11 -3.88 -14.14 9.36
N GLN A 12 -4.06 -13.52 10.53
CA GLN A 12 -5.11 -12.51 10.71
C GLN A 12 -4.91 -11.32 9.78
N VAL A 13 -3.66 -10.87 9.63
CA VAL A 13 -3.33 -9.77 8.75
C VAL A 13 -3.65 -10.14 7.30
N TYR A 14 -3.27 -11.34 6.89
CA TYR A 14 -3.55 -11.81 5.54
C TYR A 14 -5.06 -11.81 5.25
N GLU A 15 -5.83 -12.25 6.22
CA GLU A 15 -7.29 -12.37 6.06
C GLU A 15 -8.03 -11.05 6.16
N LYS A 16 -7.36 -10.02 6.66
CA LYS A 16 -7.98 -8.69 6.82
C LYS A 16 -8.61 -8.18 5.54
N TYR A 17 -7.95 -8.41 4.42
CA TYR A 17 -8.43 -7.96 3.11
C TYR A 17 -8.46 -9.12 2.13
N ASN A 18 -8.77 -10.31 2.64
CA ASN A 18 -9.01 -11.50 1.82
C ASN A 18 -7.86 -11.81 0.87
N GLY A 19 -6.63 -11.69 1.35
CA GLY A 19 -5.46 -12.04 0.54
C GLY A 19 -5.08 -10.99 -0.48
N HIS A 20 -5.44 -9.74 -0.25
CA HIS A 20 -5.10 -8.63 -1.13
C HIS A 20 -4.21 -7.63 -0.43
N CYS A 21 -3.36 -6.96 -1.19
CA CYS A 21 -2.57 -5.85 -0.68
C CYS A 21 -3.52 -4.75 -0.22
N ALA A 22 -3.31 -4.25 1.01
CA ALA A 22 -4.17 -3.21 1.56
C ALA A 22 -4.09 -1.91 0.75
N TYR A 23 -3.00 -1.69 0.04
CA TYR A 23 -2.78 -0.43 -0.67
C TYR A 23 -3.22 -0.51 -2.12
N CYS A 24 -2.64 -1.39 -2.92
CA CYS A 24 -2.97 -1.44 -4.35
C CYS A 24 -4.07 -2.44 -4.70
N GLY A 25 -4.36 -3.37 -3.79
CA GLY A 25 -5.43 -4.34 -4.01
C GLY A 25 -5.05 -5.57 -4.81
N CYS A 26 -3.79 -5.73 -5.18
CA CYS A 26 -3.39 -6.93 -5.91
C CYS A 26 -3.42 -8.15 -4.98
N GLU A 27 -3.57 -9.31 -5.57
CA GLU A 27 -3.52 -10.56 -4.79
C GLU A 27 -2.10 -10.77 -4.29
N ILE A 28 -1.99 -11.27 -3.06
CA ILE A 28 -0.71 -11.55 -2.45
C ILE A 28 -0.68 -13.01 -1.99
N PRO A 29 0.51 -13.63 -1.95
CA PRO A 29 0.62 -15.01 -1.50
C PRO A 29 0.43 -15.09 0.02
N GLU A 30 -0.18 -16.18 0.48
CA GLU A 30 -0.37 -16.40 1.92
C GLU A 30 0.97 -16.49 2.64
N LYS A 31 1.96 -17.07 1.98
CA LYS A 31 3.31 -17.14 2.52
C LYS A 31 4.17 -16.12 1.78
N GLY A 32 4.91 -15.33 2.54
CA GLY A 32 5.85 -14.41 1.95
C GLY A 32 5.32 -13.03 1.65
N PHE A 33 4.07 -12.74 1.99
CA PHE A 33 3.59 -11.37 1.86
C PHE A 33 4.24 -10.50 2.95
N ASN A 34 4.22 -9.20 2.73
CA ASN A 34 4.80 -8.26 3.68
C ASN A 34 3.74 -7.74 4.64
N VAL A 35 4.14 -7.55 5.90
CA VAL A 35 3.28 -6.89 6.88
C VAL A 35 3.83 -5.50 7.08
N ASP A 36 3.06 -4.51 6.69
CA ASP A 36 3.44 -3.11 6.84
C ASP A 36 2.74 -2.51 8.04
N HIS A 37 3.34 -1.47 8.61
CA HIS A 37 2.72 -0.70 9.68
C HIS A 37 2.12 0.54 9.05
N LEU A 38 0.80 0.72 9.19
CA LEU A 38 0.13 1.91 8.68
C LEU A 38 0.76 3.15 9.30
N TYR A 39 0.97 3.10 10.61
CA TYR A 39 1.75 4.11 11.33
C TYR A 39 3.11 3.51 11.63
N CYS A 40 4.15 4.08 11.03
CA CYS A 40 5.51 3.56 11.16
C CYS A 40 6.02 3.68 12.59
N LEU A 41 6.72 2.64 13.06
CA LEU A 41 7.32 2.64 14.39
C LEU A 41 8.19 3.87 14.63
N ARG A 42 8.94 4.28 13.60
CA ARG A 42 9.84 5.42 13.72
C ARG A 42 9.09 6.69 14.09
N ASN A 43 7.87 6.84 13.58
CA ASN A 43 7.08 8.05 13.77
C ASN A 43 6.31 8.05 15.08
N TYR A 44 6.13 6.88 15.69
CA TYR A 44 5.23 6.73 16.84
C TYR A 44 5.88 6.04 18.03
N GLU A 45 7.21 6.01 18.09
CA GLU A 45 7.90 5.26 19.14
C GLU A 45 7.65 5.79 20.54
N TYR A 46 7.28 7.06 20.66
CA TYR A 46 7.06 7.70 21.95
C TYR A 46 5.58 7.95 22.26
N THR A 47 4.69 7.35 21.48
CA THR A 47 3.26 7.53 21.71
C THR A 47 2.70 6.32 22.42
N GLU A 48 1.47 6.46 22.91
CA GLU A 48 0.76 5.34 23.51
C GLU A 48 0.10 4.44 22.47
N ILE A 49 0.19 4.79 21.21
CA ILE A 49 -0.37 3.98 20.13
C ILE A 49 0.41 2.67 20.05
N ASP A 50 -0.32 1.57 20.13
CA ASP A 50 0.30 0.27 19.92
C ASP A 50 0.46 0.03 18.44
N VAL A 51 1.68 0.28 17.93
CA VAL A 51 1.95 0.16 16.50
C VAL A 51 1.91 -1.30 16.03
N HIS A 52 1.91 -2.26 16.95
CA HIS A 52 1.78 -3.68 16.62
C HIS A 52 0.34 -4.17 16.73
N ASP A 53 -0.61 -3.29 17.02
CA ASP A 53 -2.01 -3.66 17.03
C ASP A 53 -2.43 -4.11 15.64
N ILE A 54 -3.29 -5.13 15.60
CA ILE A 54 -3.77 -5.68 14.32
C ILE A 54 -4.38 -4.61 13.43
N LYS A 55 -4.95 -3.56 14.03
CA LYS A 55 -5.51 -2.44 13.26
C LYS A 55 -4.44 -1.67 12.51
N ASN A 56 -3.22 -1.68 13.00
CA ASN A 56 -2.10 -0.98 12.37
C ASN A 56 -1.30 -1.87 11.42
N LEU A 57 -1.52 -3.17 11.45
CA LEU A 57 -0.78 -4.10 10.61
C LEU A 57 -1.52 -4.30 9.30
N MET A 58 -0.84 -4.05 8.19
CA MET A 58 -1.43 -4.09 6.87
C MET A 58 -0.76 -5.14 5.99
N PRO A 59 -1.52 -6.01 5.33
CA PRO A 59 -0.92 -6.90 4.35
C PRO A 59 -0.51 -6.08 3.13
N SER A 60 0.68 -6.31 2.63
CA SER A 60 1.21 -5.48 1.56
C SER A 60 2.00 -6.32 0.57
N CYS A 61 1.90 -5.96 -0.71
CA CYS A 61 2.75 -6.54 -1.72
C CYS A 61 4.14 -5.92 -1.61
N GLY A 62 5.14 -6.60 -2.21
CA GLY A 62 6.51 -6.13 -2.12
C GLY A 62 6.72 -4.74 -2.68
N SER A 63 6.06 -4.45 -3.81
CA SER A 63 6.23 -3.14 -4.47
C SER A 63 5.71 -2.00 -3.60
N CYS A 64 4.50 -2.14 -3.07
CA CYS A 64 3.92 -1.10 -2.23
C CYS A 64 4.72 -0.94 -0.94
N ASN A 65 5.15 -2.06 -0.36
CA ASN A 65 5.92 -2.02 0.87
C ASN A 65 7.24 -1.26 0.68
N ARG A 66 7.94 -1.54 -0.41
CA ARG A 66 9.21 -0.87 -0.70
C ARG A 66 9.01 0.61 -1.01
N TYR A 67 7.98 0.92 -1.81
CA TYR A 67 7.74 2.30 -2.22
C TYR A 67 7.28 3.17 -1.05
N LYS A 68 6.40 2.64 -0.22
CA LYS A 68 5.93 3.36 0.96
C LYS A 68 7.04 3.56 1.98
N ALA A 69 7.86 2.54 2.19
CA ALA A 69 8.94 2.58 3.19
C ALA A 69 8.39 3.11 4.52
N THR A 70 8.96 4.17 5.06
CA THR A 70 8.54 4.75 6.33
C THR A 70 7.63 5.97 6.18
N MET A 71 7.15 6.24 4.98
CA MET A 71 6.26 7.37 4.75
C MET A 71 4.93 7.18 5.49
N ASP A 72 4.36 8.29 5.95
CA ASP A 72 2.99 8.22 6.42
C ASP A 72 2.06 8.06 5.23
N LEU A 73 0.80 7.75 5.51
CA LEU A 73 -0.15 7.39 4.46
C LEU A 73 -0.35 8.51 3.45
N GLU A 74 -0.49 9.75 3.93
CA GLU A 74 -0.76 10.86 3.00
C GLU A 74 0.45 11.24 2.17
N THR A 75 1.65 11.10 2.70
CA THR A 75 2.86 11.30 1.92
C THR A 75 2.98 10.22 0.86
N PHE A 76 2.68 8.98 1.21
CA PHE A 76 2.67 7.87 0.26
C PHE A 76 1.67 8.15 -0.87
N ARG A 77 0.46 8.57 -0.51
CA ARG A 77 -0.58 8.91 -1.50
C ARG A 77 -0.10 9.99 -2.47
N LYS A 78 0.51 11.05 -1.94
CA LYS A 78 1.02 12.14 -2.77
C LYS A 78 2.13 11.68 -3.70
N GLN A 79 3.02 10.84 -3.20
CA GLN A 79 4.11 10.32 -4.03
C GLN A 79 3.59 9.46 -5.17
N LEU A 80 2.59 8.64 -4.91
CA LEU A 80 1.97 7.83 -5.95
C LEU A 80 1.31 8.71 -7.01
N GLN A 81 0.65 9.76 -6.58
CA GLN A 81 -0.06 10.64 -7.52
C GLN A 81 0.88 11.43 -8.42
N LYS A 82 2.16 11.53 -8.06
CA LYS A 82 3.16 12.18 -8.90
C LYS A 82 3.75 11.26 -9.96
N ILE A 83 3.45 9.96 -9.90
CA ILE A 83 4.07 9.00 -10.82
C ILE A 83 3.81 9.33 -12.29
N PRO A 84 2.58 9.65 -12.73
CA PRO A 84 2.38 9.96 -14.13
C PRO A 84 3.22 11.15 -14.61
N ASP A 85 3.37 12.18 -13.78
CA ASP A 85 4.19 13.33 -14.15
C ASP A 85 5.66 12.96 -14.25
N ARG A 86 6.15 12.11 -13.34
CA ARG A 86 7.54 11.65 -13.38
C ARG A 86 7.80 10.81 -14.62
N LEU A 87 6.87 9.93 -14.96
CA LEU A 87 6.99 9.12 -16.17
C LEU A 87 7.00 10.00 -17.41
N ALA A 88 6.12 10.98 -17.46
CA ALA A 88 6.04 11.89 -18.61
C ALA A 88 7.32 12.70 -18.76
N ARG A 89 7.96 13.07 -17.65
CA ARG A 89 9.19 13.84 -17.70
C ARG A 89 10.40 12.97 -18.03
N ASP A 90 10.49 11.78 -17.44
CA ASP A 90 11.72 10.99 -17.45
C ASP A 90 11.73 9.85 -18.47
N VAL A 91 10.58 9.45 -18.99
CA VAL A 91 10.47 8.30 -19.90
C VAL A 91 9.71 8.73 -21.15
N CYS A 92 10.46 9.03 -22.23
CA CYS A 92 9.82 9.58 -23.42
C CYS A 92 8.84 8.59 -24.07
N THR A 93 9.11 7.29 -23.99
CA THR A 93 8.20 6.29 -24.54
C THR A 93 6.88 6.23 -23.78
N TYR A 94 6.85 6.69 -22.54
CA TYR A 94 5.60 6.77 -21.79
C TYR A 94 4.61 7.71 -22.50
N ASN A 95 5.09 8.88 -22.91
CA ASN A 95 4.24 9.85 -23.60
C ASN A 95 3.74 9.31 -24.94
N ILE A 96 4.60 8.56 -25.62
CA ILE A 96 4.20 7.91 -26.88
C ILE A 96 3.09 6.91 -26.61
N ALA A 97 3.26 6.07 -25.57
CA ALA A 97 2.26 5.08 -25.22
C ALA A 97 0.91 5.70 -24.88
N VAL A 98 0.94 6.83 -24.16
CA VAL A 98 -0.29 7.55 -23.83
C VAL A 98 -0.97 8.06 -25.10
N ARG A 99 -0.19 8.67 -26.01
CA ARG A 99 -0.75 9.22 -27.24
C ARG A 99 -1.37 8.14 -28.14
N TYR A 100 -0.80 6.96 -28.13
CA TYR A 100 -1.33 5.85 -28.93
C TYR A 100 -2.41 5.05 -28.21
N GLY A 101 -2.80 5.50 -27.04
CA GLY A 101 -3.88 4.84 -26.30
C GLY A 101 -3.47 3.53 -25.64
N MET A 102 -2.18 3.23 -25.59
CA MET A 102 -1.69 2.01 -24.95
C MET A 102 -1.74 2.11 -23.43
N VAL A 103 -1.65 3.32 -22.91
CA VAL A 103 -1.72 3.61 -21.49
C VAL A 103 -2.79 4.65 -21.27
N GLN A 104 -3.71 4.37 -20.35
CA GLN A 104 -4.74 5.31 -19.97
C GLN A 104 -4.42 5.84 -18.59
N GLU A 105 -4.24 7.16 -18.48
CA GLU A 105 -3.94 7.77 -17.19
C GLU A 105 -5.23 8.01 -16.41
N ASN A 106 -5.14 7.76 -15.12
CA ASN A 106 -6.21 8.14 -14.20
C ASN A 106 -5.58 9.06 -13.16
N ARG A 107 -5.95 10.32 -13.18
CA ARG A 107 -5.40 11.32 -12.26
C ARG A 107 -6.34 11.65 -11.12
N GLU A 108 -7.34 10.83 -10.91
CA GLU A 108 -8.23 11.00 -9.78
C GLU A 108 -7.48 10.76 -8.47
N PRO A 109 -7.93 11.35 -7.35
CA PRO A 109 -7.30 11.09 -6.06
C PRO A 109 -7.25 9.60 -5.77
N ILE A 110 -6.09 9.14 -5.33
CA ILE A 110 -5.90 7.72 -5.04
C ILE A 110 -6.70 7.33 -3.82
N LYS A 111 -7.45 6.25 -3.95
CA LYS A 111 -8.06 5.55 -2.83
C LYS A 111 -7.36 4.22 -2.67
N PHE A 112 -6.81 3.98 -1.50
CA PHE A 112 -6.19 2.70 -1.23
C PHE A 112 -7.26 1.63 -1.07
N TYR A 113 -6.86 0.40 -1.33
CA TYR A 113 -7.78 -0.72 -1.28
C TYR A 113 -8.51 -0.78 0.07
N PHE A 114 -7.79 -0.59 1.17
CA PHE A 114 -8.41 -0.65 2.49
C PHE A 114 -9.38 0.51 2.74
N GLU A 115 -9.21 1.62 2.04
CA GLU A 115 -10.12 2.76 2.15
C GLU A 115 -11.44 2.53 1.42
N LYS A 116 -11.47 1.51 0.57
CA LYS A 116 -12.67 1.16 -0.18
C LYS A 116 -13.49 0.10 0.54
N GLY A 117 -13.24 -0.07 1.87
CA GLY A 117 -13.84 -1.16 2.62
C GLY A 117 -15.33 -1.32 2.40
N ASP A 118 -16.08 -0.23 2.50
CA ASP A 118 -17.52 -0.30 2.32
C ASP A 118 -17.89 -0.64 0.88
N GLY A 119 -17.15 -0.09 -0.08
CA GLY A 119 -17.37 -0.40 -1.49
C GLY A 119 -16.97 -1.82 -1.81
N ILE A 120 -15.96 -2.35 -1.15
CA ILE A 120 -15.53 -3.72 -1.35
C ILE A 120 -16.65 -4.67 -0.93
N ASP A 121 -17.29 -4.38 0.17
CA ASP A 121 -18.34 -5.24 0.71
C ASP A 121 -19.59 -5.23 -0.16
N GLU A 122 -19.75 -4.23 -0.98
CA GLU A 122 -20.91 -4.07 -1.84
C GLU A 122 -20.81 -4.83 -3.16
N ARG A 123 -19.69 -5.44 -3.42
CA ARG A 123 -19.49 -6.17 -4.68
C ARG A 123 -20.28 -7.44 -4.76
#